data_9ad6513b695593514641b5d17c60f5d9
#
_entry.id   9ad6513b695593514641b5d17c60f5d9
#
_cell.length_a   1.000
_cell.length_b   1.000
_cell.length_c   1.000
_cell.angle_alpha   90.00
_cell.angle_beta   90.00
_cell.angle_gamma   90.00
#
_symmetry.space_group_name_H-M   'P 1'
#
loop_
_entity.id
_entity.type
_entity.pdbx_description
1 polymer ?
#
loop_
_entity_poly.entity_id
_entity_poly.type
_entity_poly.pdbx_seq_one_letter_code
_entity_poly.pdbx_strand_id
1 'polypeptide(L)'
;MQEQNDDAPLYAKVHAALRQAIQNGRLPPGSTLPSEKELETEHGVSRITVRRALVELEQEGLVVRSRGRPARVVEPLVSAVRGNIDDDLATLLDLVRGTESKVLEFRWLLPDEAMRTQLETVGDEPVLLVQRLRSNGGRPILHTRALVPAWIGAKFDRDALGERTMLDQLVRSGVTIAEAVQNMHAAPCAEAVARLIGLSPGDPCFIIERLVRDDRGRPIQHLLATFRWDSFSYRISSTRNETGRRVEIAGAGRMRIVDPLT
;
A
#
# COMPACT_ATOMS: atom_id res chain seq x y z
N MET A 1 26.59 -21.55 15.20
CA MET A 1 27.59 -20.53 14.80
C MET A 1 26.79 -19.41 14.19
N GLN A 2 26.34 -18.50 15.03
CA GLN A 2 25.52 -17.33 14.66
C GLN A 2 26.38 -16.10 14.94
N GLU A 3 27.11 -15.64 13.93
CA GLU A 3 27.74 -14.33 13.90
C GLU A 3 27.34 -13.70 12.58
N GLN A 4 26.27 -12.92 12.59
CA GLN A 4 26.01 -11.93 11.54
C GLN A 4 24.96 -10.96 12.06
N ASN A 5 25.38 -9.82 12.46
CA ASN A 5 24.73 -8.52 12.41
C ASN A 5 25.10 -7.59 13.57
N ASP A 6 26.36 -7.60 13.97
CA ASP A 6 26.81 -6.70 15.06
C ASP A 6 27.39 -5.37 14.57
N ASP A 7 27.49 -5.16 13.26
CA ASP A 7 28.17 -4.00 12.65
C ASP A 7 27.23 -2.85 12.22
N ALA A 8 25.93 -3.00 12.41
CA ALA A 8 24.99 -1.92 12.10
C ALA A 8 25.10 -0.78 13.13
N PRO A 9 25.16 0.49 12.70
CA PRO A 9 25.21 1.63 13.61
C PRO A 9 24.09 1.56 14.65
N LEU A 10 24.39 1.92 15.90
CA LEU A 10 23.44 1.81 17.02
C LEU A 10 22.12 2.56 16.74
N TYR A 11 22.16 3.70 16.05
CA TYR A 11 20.95 4.41 15.69
C TYR A 11 20.09 3.62 14.71
N ALA A 12 20.68 2.85 13.78
CA ALA A 12 19.94 2.02 12.83
C ALA A 12 19.25 0.84 13.54
N LYS A 13 19.88 0.27 14.58
CA LYS A 13 19.25 -0.77 15.42
C LYS A 13 18.02 -0.21 16.16
N VAL A 14 18.12 0.98 16.77
CA VAL A 14 16.98 1.66 17.43
C VAL A 14 15.89 2.01 16.44
N HIS A 15 16.25 2.57 15.27
CA HIS A 15 15.34 2.89 14.20
C HIS A 15 14.56 1.66 13.73
N ALA A 16 15.26 0.55 13.43
CA ALA A 16 14.63 -0.70 12.99
C ALA A 16 13.67 -1.28 14.05
N ALA A 17 14.06 -1.26 15.32
CA ALA A 17 13.22 -1.75 16.42
C ALA A 17 11.93 -0.93 16.57
N LEU A 18 12.02 0.40 16.54
CA LEU A 18 10.85 1.28 16.63
C LEU A 18 9.96 1.17 15.39
N ARG A 19 10.54 1.12 14.20
CA ARG A 19 9.83 0.91 12.94
C ARG A 19 9.04 -0.40 12.98
N GLN A 20 9.67 -1.48 13.42
CA GLN A 20 9.00 -2.77 13.58
C GLN A 20 7.88 -2.71 14.62
N ALA A 21 8.07 -2.00 15.74
CA ALA A 21 7.04 -1.83 16.77
C ALA A 21 5.82 -1.05 16.24
N ILE A 22 6.02 -0.08 15.35
CA ILE A 22 4.95 0.64 14.68
C ILE A 22 4.24 -0.28 13.68
N GLN A 23 5.00 -0.98 12.83
CA GLN A 23 4.45 -1.84 11.78
C GLN A 23 3.65 -3.03 12.32
N ASN A 24 4.09 -3.63 13.43
CA ASN A 24 3.38 -4.75 14.06
C ASN A 24 2.30 -4.33 15.08
N GLY A 25 2.00 -3.02 15.18
CA GLY A 25 0.94 -2.47 16.00
C GLY A 25 1.23 -2.41 17.52
N ARG A 26 2.45 -2.74 17.97
CA ARG A 26 2.84 -2.54 19.38
C ARG A 26 2.86 -1.05 19.76
N LEU A 27 3.21 -0.21 18.81
CA LEU A 27 3.03 1.24 18.88
C LEU A 27 1.96 1.64 17.86
N PRO A 28 0.66 1.67 18.26
CA PRO A 28 -0.42 1.93 17.33
C PRO A 28 -0.42 3.38 16.84
N PRO A 29 -1.04 3.67 15.67
CA PRO A 29 -1.23 5.02 15.19
C PRO A 29 -1.80 5.96 16.27
N GLY A 30 -1.27 7.17 16.34
CA GLY A 30 -1.67 8.16 17.36
C GLY A 30 -1.09 7.93 18.75
N SER A 31 -0.45 6.80 19.03
CA SER A 31 0.21 6.57 20.31
C SER A 31 1.48 7.40 20.48
N THR A 32 1.84 7.63 21.73
CA THR A 32 3.09 8.33 22.08
C THR A 32 4.20 7.30 22.23
N LEU A 33 5.34 7.55 21.60
CA LEU A 33 6.55 6.74 21.81
C LEU A 33 7.06 6.92 23.24
N PRO A 34 7.82 5.95 23.76
CA PRO A 34 8.60 6.16 24.98
C PRO A 34 9.46 7.43 24.87
N SER A 35 9.68 8.10 25.97
CA SER A 35 10.52 9.30 26.01
C SER A 35 11.96 9.01 25.57
N GLU A 36 12.69 10.03 25.11
CA GLU A 36 14.11 9.88 24.74
C GLU A 36 14.90 9.15 25.86
N LYS A 37 14.63 9.47 27.14
CA LYS A 37 15.29 8.87 28.29
C LYS A 37 14.95 7.38 28.49
N GLU A 38 13.69 7.03 28.26
CA GLU A 38 13.25 5.62 28.33
C GLU A 38 13.88 4.82 27.21
N LEU A 39 13.93 5.37 25.97
CA LEU A 39 14.58 4.73 24.83
C LEU A 39 16.11 4.60 25.01
N GLU A 40 16.76 5.59 25.63
CA GLU A 40 18.18 5.49 26.02
C GLU A 40 18.43 4.28 26.94
N THR A 41 17.56 4.13 27.93
CA THR A 41 17.65 3.04 28.91
C THR A 41 17.30 1.69 28.30
N GLU A 42 16.24 1.61 27.51
CA GLU A 42 15.74 0.37 26.88
C GLU A 42 16.75 -0.20 25.88
N HIS A 43 17.36 0.68 25.07
CA HIS A 43 18.30 0.26 24.03
C HIS A 43 19.77 0.37 24.42
N GLY A 44 20.10 0.87 25.62
CA GLY A 44 21.47 1.02 26.08
C GLY A 44 22.31 1.96 25.21
N VAL A 45 21.72 3.02 24.67
CA VAL A 45 22.39 3.93 23.71
C VAL A 45 22.35 5.37 24.21
N SER A 46 23.19 6.22 23.61
CA SER A 46 23.24 7.64 23.96
C SER A 46 22.00 8.40 23.44
N ARG A 47 21.68 9.52 24.06
CA ARG A 47 20.62 10.43 23.64
C ARG A 47 20.76 10.89 22.17
N ILE A 48 21.98 11.11 21.74
CA ILE A 48 22.27 11.51 20.35
C ILE A 48 21.87 10.40 19.38
N THR A 49 22.13 9.14 19.74
CA THR A 49 21.75 7.96 18.96
C THR A 49 20.23 7.83 18.84
N VAL A 50 19.51 7.97 19.96
CA VAL A 50 18.03 7.96 19.98
C VAL A 50 17.46 9.08 19.11
N ARG A 51 17.98 10.30 19.27
CA ARG A 51 17.51 11.45 18.47
C ARG A 51 17.70 11.25 16.98
N ARG A 52 18.83 10.66 16.58
CA ARG A 52 19.09 10.36 15.17
C ARG A 52 18.08 9.34 14.64
N ALA A 53 17.81 8.27 15.37
CA ALA A 53 16.78 7.29 14.99
C ALA A 53 15.39 7.93 14.86
N LEU A 54 15.01 8.80 15.80
CA LEU A 54 13.74 9.52 15.75
C LEU A 54 13.65 10.51 14.59
N VAL A 55 14.79 11.14 14.18
CA VAL A 55 14.81 12.01 12.98
C VAL A 55 14.58 11.18 11.72
N GLU A 56 15.17 10.02 11.60
CA GLU A 56 14.96 9.15 10.44
C GLU A 56 13.52 8.63 10.37
N LEU A 57 12.91 8.24 11.52
CA LEU A 57 11.49 7.89 11.57
C LEU A 57 10.56 9.06 11.20
N GLU A 58 10.93 10.29 11.57
CA GLU A 58 10.19 11.50 11.18
C GLU A 58 10.31 11.79 9.68
N GLN A 59 11.51 11.61 9.11
CA GLN A 59 11.72 11.72 7.65
C GLN A 59 10.96 10.65 6.85
N GLU A 60 10.81 9.46 7.41
CA GLU A 60 9.96 8.41 6.85
C GLU A 60 8.45 8.67 7.04
N GLY A 61 8.07 9.73 7.76
CA GLY A 61 6.67 10.04 8.05
C GLY A 61 6.01 9.11 9.06
N LEU A 62 6.77 8.30 9.78
CA LEU A 62 6.23 7.34 10.76
C LEU A 62 5.93 7.97 12.11
N VAL A 63 6.63 9.05 12.47
CA VAL A 63 6.40 9.79 13.72
C VAL A 63 6.40 11.30 13.49
N VAL A 64 5.72 12.03 14.38
CA VAL A 64 5.78 13.49 14.47
C VAL A 64 6.46 13.86 15.78
N ARG A 65 7.40 14.80 15.72
CA ARG A 65 8.12 15.31 16.87
C ARG A 65 7.68 16.74 17.18
N SER A 66 7.47 17.02 18.46
CA SER A 66 7.16 18.36 18.95
C SER A 66 8.13 18.74 20.06
N ARG A 67 8.56 20.00 20.08
CA ARG A 67 9.52 20.47 21.09
C ARG A 67 8.98 20.26 22.49
N GLY A 68 9.74 19.56 23.33
CA GLY A 68 9.39 19.31 24.73
C GLY A 68 8.33 18.22 24.97
N ARG A 69 7.96 17.47 23.93
CA ARG A 69 7.02 16.33 24.04
C ARG A 69 7.66 15.06 23.44
N PRO A 70 7.30 13.87 23.94
CA PRO A 70 7.68 12.62 23.28
C PRO A 70 7.15 12.58 21.83
N ALA A 71 7.86 11.87 20.96
CA ALA A 71 7.41 11.66 19.59
C ALA A 71 6.10 10.87 19.59
N ARG A 72 5.25 11.12 18.58
CA ARG A 72 3.96 10.44 18.41
C ARG A 72 3.93 9.71 17.08
N VAL A 73 3.43 8.48 17.08
CA VAL A 73 3.20 7.75 15.83
C VAL A 73 2.21 8.53 14.98
N VAL A 74 2.54 8.73 13.71
CA VAL A 74 1.64 9.42 12.78
C VAL A 74 0.34 8.65 12.74
N GLU A 75 -0.74 9.33 13.04
CA GLU A 75 -2.07 8.83 12.80
C GLU A 75 -2.34 9.02 11.31
N PRO A 76 -2.54 7.94 10.54
CA PRO A 76 -2.94 8.12 9.15
C PRO A 76 -4.16 9.03 9.14
N LEU A 77 -4.11 10.11 8.39
CA LEU A 77 -5.25 11.04 8.21
C LEU A 77 -6.47 10.36 7.59
N VAL A 78 -6.35 9.07 7.33
CA VAL A 78 -7.40 8.25 6.73
C VAL A 78 -7.83 7.21 7.74
N SER A 79 -8.94 7.46 8.40
CA SER A 79 -9.75 6.37 8.98
C SER A 79 -10.00 5.36 7.88
N ALA A 80 -9.66 4.09 8.11
CA ALA A 80 -10.01 3.02 7.20
C ALA A 80 -11.53 3.07 6.98
N VAL A 81 -11.96 3.54 5.83
CA VAL A 81 -13.35 3.47 5.41
C VAL A 81 -13.62 2.01 5.12
N ARG A 82 -14.30 1.33 6.03
CA ARG A 82 -14.78 -0.04 5.79
C ARG A 82 -16.02 0.07 4.92
N GLY A 83 -15.83 -0.14 3.61
CA GLY A 83 -16.90 -0.30 2.64
C GLY A 83 -17.37 -1.76 2.54
N ASN A 84 -18.49 -1.98 1.88
CA ASN A 84 -18.88 -3.33 1.47
C ASN A 84 -17.97 -3.78 0.33
N ILE A 85 -17.35 -4.97 0.45
CA ILE A 85 -16.39 -5.50 -0.53
C ILE A 85 -16.97 -5.48 -1.95
N ASP A 86 -18.23 -5.84 -2.11
CA ASP A 86 -18.89 -5.93 -3.43
C ASP A 86 -19.00 -4.55 -4.09
N ASP A 87 -19.34 -3.51 -3.35
CA ASP A 87 -19.45 -2.14 -3.87
C ASP A 87 -18.08 -1.52 -4.15
N ASP A 88 -17.10 -1.76 -3.27
CA ASP A 88 -15.73 -1.25 -3.43
C ASP A 88 -15.00 -1.95 -4.59
N LEU A 89 -15.17 -3.27 -4.74
CA LEU A 89 -14.62 -4.03 -5.85
C LEU A 89 -15.28 -3.62 -7.18
N ALA A 90 -16.61 -3.47 -7.22
CA ALA A 90 -17.32 -3.01 -8.41
C ALA A 90 -16.86 -1.61 -8.83
N THR A 91 -16.70 -0.69 -7.88
CA THR A 91 -16.20 0.67 -8.13
C THR A 91 -14.78 0.64 -8.71
N LEU A 92 -13.91 -0.23 -8.21
CA LEU A 92 -12.55 -0.38 -8.72
C LEU A 92 -12.49 -1.02 -10.11
N LEU A 93 -13.41 -1.93 -10.40
CA LEU A 93 -13.55 -2.53 -11.72
C LEU A 93 -14.09 -1.50 -12.73
N ASP A 94 -15.01 -0.65 -12.33
CA ASP A 94 -15.56 0.44 -13.16
C ASP A 94 -14.51 1.49 -13.51
N LEU A 95 -13.54 1.76 -12.61
CA LEU A 95 -12.44 2.68 -12.84
C LEU A 95 -11.60 2.36 -14.07
N VAL A 96 -11.45 1.08 -14.37
CA VAL A 96 -10.60 0.60 -15.46
C VAL A 96 -11.40 0.20 -16.70
N ARG A 97 -12.72 0.29 -16.66
CA ARG A 97 -13.57 0.07 -17.83
C ARG A 97 -13.29 1.12 -18.91
N GLY A 98 -13.12 0.66 -20.13
CA GLY A 98 -12.83 1.53 -21.27
C GLY A 98 -11.37 2.00 -21.35
N THR A 99 -10.48 1.51 -20.49
CA THR A 99 -9.05 1.79 -20.60
C THR A 99 -8.30 0.63 -21.26
N GLU A 100 -7.27 0.96 -22.03
CA GLU A 100 -6.36 0.00 -22.63
C GLU A 100 -5.36 -0.49 -21.56
N SER A 101 -5.06 -1.80 -21.56
CA SER A 101 -4.09 -2.38 -20.64
C SER A 101 -2.95 -3.05 -21.40
N LYS A 102 -1.71 -2.71 -21.03
CA LYS A 102 -0.51 -3.33 -21.53
C LYS A 102 0.24 -4.04 -20.40
N VAL A 103 0.49 -5.34 -20.54
CA VAL A 103 1.35 -6.09 -19.62
C VAL A 103 2.79 -5.73 -19.90
N LEU A 104 3.45 -5.11 -18.94
CA LEU A 104 4.86 -4.75 -19.00
C LEU A 104 5.76 -5.89 -18.54
N GLU A 105 5.32 -6.58 -17.49
CA GLU A 105 6.07 -7.65 -16.85
C GLU A 105 5.13 -8.76 -16.38
N PHE A 106 5.54 -10.01 -16.62
CA PHE A 106 4.86 -11.21 -16.14
C PHE A 106 5.92 -12.26 -15.90
N ARG A 107 6.41 -12.38 -14.68
CA ARG A 107 7.51 -13.31 -14.36
C ARG A 107 7.41 -13.88 -12.95
N TRP A 108 7.95 -15.07 -12.82
CA TRP A 108 8.16 -15.73 -11.55
C TRP A 108 9.45 -15.25 -10.89
N LEU A 109 9.43 -15.06 -9.59
CA LEU A 109 10.61 -14.73 -8.82
C LEU A 109 10.50 -15.29 -7.39
N LEU A 110 11.63 -15.47 -6.76
CA LEU A 110 11.69 -15.74 -5.33
C LEU A 110 11.44 -14.42 -4.58
N PRO A 111 10.55 -14.41 -3.58
CA PRO A 111 10.24 -13.19 -2.87
C PRO A 111 11.42 -12.75 -1.99
N ASP A 112 11.75 -11.47 -2.06
CA ASP A 112 12.60 -10.80 -1.06
C ASP A 112 11.82 -10.55 0.24
N GLU A 113 12.48 -9.99 1.26
CA GLU A 113 11.85 -9.70 2.55
C GLU A 113 10.69 -8.71 2.43
N ALA A 114 10.82 -7.70 1.57
CA ALA A 114 9.77 -6.72 1.34
C ALA A 114 8.53 -7.36 0.70
N MET A 115 8.70 -8.24 -0.28
CA MET A 115 7.61 -8.97 -0.93
C MET A 115 6.93 -9.94 0.03
N ARG A 116 7.71 -10.64 0.87
CA ARG A 116 7.14 -11.50 1.93
C ARG A 116 6.30 -10.69 2.90
N THR A 117 6.78 -9.53 3.33
CA THR A 117 6.03 -8.62 4.19
C THR A 117 4.74 -8.14 3.52
N GLN A 118 4.81 -7.73 2.24
CA GLN A 118 3.66 -7.25 1.47
C GLN A 118 2.57 -8.32 1.27
N LEU A 119 2.98 -9.58 1.10
CA LEU A 119 2.06 -10.71 0.98
C LEU A 119 1.78 -11.40 2.32
N GLU A 120 2.36 -10.92 3.42
CA GLU A 120 2.25 -11.53 4.75
C GLU A 120 2.53 -13.04 4.72
N THR A 121 3.51 -13.45 3.92
CA THR A 121 3.87 -14.86 3.76
C THR A 121 5.19 -15.17 4.47
N VAL A 122 5.33 -16.44 4.84
CA VAL A 122 6.59 -17.00 5.35
C VAL A 122 7.08 -18.07 4.38
N GLY A 123 8.38 -18.06 4.06
CA GLY A 123 9.00 -19.03 3.18
C GLY A 123 9.42 -18.46 1.83
N ASP A 124 9.99 -19.36 1.00
CA ASP A 124 10.61 -19.02 -0.28
C ASP A 124 9.79 -19.53 -1.48
N GLU A 125 8.49 -19.71 -1.31
CA GLU A 125 7.64 -20.08 -2.45
C GLU A 125 7.67 -18.97 -3.49
N PRO A 126 7.81 -19.33 -4.78
CA PRO A 126 7.80 -18.34 -5.84
C PRO A 126 6.53 -17.50 -5.85
N VAL A 127 6.66 -16.26 -6.23
CA VAL A 127 5.55 -15.35 -6.47
C VAL A 127 5.53 -14.90 -7.93
N LEU A 128 4.33 -14.71 -8.46
CA LEU A 128 4.15 -14.11 -9.77
C LEU A 128 4.13 -12.59 -9.63
N LEU A 129 5.09 -11.93 -10.25
CA LEU A 129 5.09 -10.47 -10.43
C LEU A 129 4.39 -10.13 -11.75
N VAL A 130 3.37 -9.28 -11.64
CA VAL A 130 2.69 -8.71 -12.80
C VAL A 130 2.79 -7.19 -12.74
N GLN A 131 3.36 -6.58 -13.77
CA GLN A 131 3.31 -5.13 -13.94
C GLN A 131 2.50 -4.76 -15.17
N ARG A 132 1.63 -3.76 -15.04
CA ARG A 132 0.79 -3.30 -16.16
C ARG A 132 0.75 -1.79 -16.21
N LEU A 133 0.62 -1.28 -17.43
CA LEU A 133 0.33 0.11 -17.72
C LEU A 133 -1.09 0.20 -18.29
N ARG A 134 -1.88 1.11 -17.76
CA ARG A 134 -3.19 1.44 -18.33
C ARG A 134 -3.18 2.81 -18.93
N SER A 135 -3.85 2.93 -20.07
CA SER A 135 -3.96 4.17 -20.83
C SER A 135 -5.42 4.48 -21.14
N ASN A 136 -5.73 5.75 -21.26
CA ASN A 136 -7.00 6.25 -21.75
C ASN A 136 -6.75 7.10 -22.99
N GLY A 137 -7.29 6.70 -24.15
CA GLY A 137 -7.01 7.37 -25.41
C GLY A 137 -5.51 7.49 -25.73
N GLY A 138 -4.76 6.43 -25.47
CA GLY A 138 -3.30 6.40 -25.67
C GLY A 138 -2.46 7.12 -24.62
N ARG A 139 -3.06 7.87 -23.69
CA ARG A 139 -2.37 8.54 -22.59
C ARG A 139 -2.23 7.60 -21.40
N PRO A 140 -1.01 7.33 -20.90
CA PRO A 140 -0.83 6.54 -19.71
C PRO A 140 -1.44 7.23 -18.47
N ILE A 141 -2.20 6.49 -17.67
CA ILE A 141 -2.91 7.03 -16.50
C ILE A 141 -2.61 6.29 -15.21
N LEU A 142 -2.20 5.02 -15.30
CA LEU A 142 -2.07 4.14 -14.17
C LEU A 142 -0.99 3.08 -14.42
N HIS A 143 -0.07 2.94 -13.49
CA HIS A 143 0.84 1.79 -13.39
C HIS A 143 0.40 0.91 -12.23
N THR A 144 0.39 -0.41 -12.43
CA THR A 144 0.12 -1.39 -11.38
C THR A 144 1.26 -2.39 -11.27
N ARG A 145 1.64 -2.70 -10.03
CA ARG A 145 2.53 -3.80 -9.67
C ARG A 145 1.77 -4.74 -8.73
N ALA A 146 1.60 -5.97 -9.14
CA ALA A 146 0.92 -6.99 -8.36
C ALA A 146 1.85 -8.16 -8.05
N LEU A 147 1.77 -8.66 -6.83
CA LEU A 147 2.38 -9.91 -6.39
C LEU A 147 1.26 -10.92 -6.13
N VAL A 148 1.40 -12.12 -6.64
CA VAL A 148 0.41 -13.20 -6.50
C VAL A 148 1.16 -14.47 -6.10
N PRO A 149 0.71 -15.18 -5.03
CA PRO A 149 1.30 -16.46 -4.63
C PRO A 149 1.26 -17.50 -5.76
N ALA A 150 2.25 -18.40 -5.79
CA ALA A 150 2.42 -19.38 -6.88
C ALA A 150 1.19 -20.23 -7.13
N TRP A 151 0.53 -20.70 -6.08
CA TRP A 151 -0.62 -21.61 -6.17
C TRP A 151 -1.84 -21.00 -6.88
N ILE A 152 -1.92 -19.66 -6.93
CA ILE A 152 -2.94 -18.92 -7.71
C ILE A 152 -2.35 -18.46 -9.04
N GLY A 153 -1.16 -17.82 -9.00
CA GLY A 153 -0.51 -17.24 -10.16
C GLY A 153 -0.28 -18.23 -11.29
N ALA A 154 -0.11 -19.53 -10.98
CA ALA A 154 0.01 -20.59 -11.97
C ALA A 154 -1.25 -20.76 -12.85
N LYS A 155 -2.38 -20.21 -12.43
CA LYS A 155 -3.64 -20.21 -13.18
C LYS A 155 -3.89 -18.92 -13.96
N PHE A 156 -2.98 -17.96 -13.85
CA PHE A 156 -3.11 -16.67 -14.54
C PHE A 156 -2.70 -16.83 -16.00
N ASP A 157 -3.50 -16.22 -16.87
CA ASP A 157 -3.23 -16.09 -18.29
C ASP A 157 -2.70 -14.68 -18.58
N ARG A 158 -1.47 -14.61 -19.10
CA ARG A 158 -0.80 -13.34 -19.44
C ARG A 158 -1.59 -12.54 -20.49
N ASP A 159 -2.09 -13.22 -21.52
CA ASP A 159 -2.77 -12.55 -22.62
C ASP A 159 -4.13 -12.01 -22.18
N ALA A 160 -4.84 -12.75 -21.34
CA ALA A 160 -6.07 -12.31 -20.74
C ALA A 160 -5.91 -11.07 -19.83
N LEU A 161 -4.72 -10.81 -19.28
CA LEU A 161 -4.43 -9.63 -18.46
C LEU A 161 -4.37 -8.32 -19.29
N GLY A 162 -4.24 -8.40 -20.59
CA GLY A 162 -4.40 -7.25 -21.50
C GLY A 162 -5.83 -6.72 -21.53
N GLU A 163 -6.82 -7.58 -21.35
CA GLU A 163 -8.24 -7.25 -21.45
C GLU A 163 -8.94 -7.19 -20.10
N ARG A 164 -8.49 -8.00 -19.14
CA ARG A 164 -9.16 -8.22 -17.86
C ARG A 164 -8.49 -7.51 -16.69
N THR A 165 -9.24 -7.36 -15.63
CA THR A 165 -8.69 -6.86 -14.37
C THR A 165 -7.93 -7.97 -13.63
N MET A 166 -7.11 -7.59 -12.65
CA MET A 166 -6.46 -8.56 -11.77
C MET A 166 -7.47 -9.32 -10.92
N LEU A 167 -8.55 -8.65 -10.50
CA LEU A 167 -9.61 -9.27 -9.71
C LEU A 167 -10.38 -10.32 -10.52
N ASP A 168 -10.67 -10.05 -11.80
CA ASP A 168 -11.26 -11.06 -12.69
C ASP A 168 -10.40 -12.31 -12.81
N GLN A 169 -9.07 -12.13 -12.86
CA GLN A 169 -8.15 -13.27 -12.92
C GLN A 169 -8.16 -14.07 -11.60
N LEU A 170 -8.21 -13.39 -10.45
CA LEU A 170 -8.33 -14.06 -9.15
C LEU A 170 -9.61 -14.90 -9.08
N VAL A 171 -10.77 -14.33 -9.40
CA VAL A 171 -12.05 -15.03 -9.38
C VAL A 171 -12.02 -16.23 -10.33
N ARG A 172 -11.50 -16.07 -11.55
CA ARG A 172 -11.35 -17.18 -12.52
C ARG A 172 -10.37 -18.25 -12.09
N SER A 173 -9.44 -17.92 -11.20
CA SER A 173 -8.53 -18.90 -10.60
C SER A 173 -9.22 -19.81 -9.58
N GLY A 174 -10.52 -19.59 -9.32
CA GLY A 174 -11.34 -20.43 -8.44
C GLY A 174 -11.15 -20.09 -6.97
N VAL A 175 -10.73 -18.88 -6.64
CA VAL A 175 -10.69 -18.38 -5.26
C VAL A 175 -11.89 -17.51 -4.96
N THR A 176 -12.39 -17.62 -3.73
CA THR A 176 -13.40 -16.71 -3.18
C THR A 176 -12.70 -15.55 -2.49
N ILE A 177 -12.91 -14.35 -2.97
CA ILE A 177 -12.38 -13.14 -2.32
C ILE A 177 -13.25 -12.85 -1.10
N ALA A 178 -12.67 -12.82 0.10
CA ALA A 178 -13.39 -12.56 1.35
C ALA A 178 -13.05 -11.20 1.95
N GLU A 179 -11.83 -10.70 1.73
CA GLU A 179 -11.39 -9.42 2.29
C GLU A 179 -10.47 -8.69 1.31
N ALA A 180 -10.61 -7.37 1.25
CA ALA A 180 -9.69 -6.48 0.58
C ALA A 180 -9.41 -5.26 1.48
N VAL A 181 -8.20 -5.19 2.01
CA VAL A 181 -7.74 -4.01 2.77
C VAL A 181 -7.01 -3.07 1.83
N GLN A 182 -7.44 -1.82 1.78
CA GLN A 182 -6.92 -0.84 0.84
C GLN A 182 -6.53 0.45 1.54
N ASN A 183 -5.29 0.88 1.31
CA ASN A 183 -4.76 2.16 1.75
C ASN A 183 -4.61 3.09 0.53
N MET A 184 -4.99 4.35 0.69
CA MET A 184 -4.89 5.37 -0.35
C MET A 184 -4.15 6.58 0.19
N HIS A 185 -3.14 7.05 -0.54
CA HIS A 185 -2.38 8.23 -0.16
C HIS A 185 -1.76 8.92 -1.38
N ALA A 186 -1.38 10.17 -1.23
CA ALA A 186 -0.59 10.90 -2.21
C ALA A 186 0.90 10.84 -1.81
N ALA A 187 1.77 10.70 -2.81
CA ALA A 187 3.22 10.71 -2.62
C ALA A 187 3.95 11.27 -3.85
N PRO A 188 5.21 11.67 -3.72
CA PRO A 188 6.07 11.94 -4.88
C PRO A 188 6.22 10.67 -5.73
N CYS A 189 6.06 10.81 -7.05
CA CYS A 189 6.16 9.69 -7.97
C CYS A 189 7.62 9.22 -8.07
N ALA A 190 7.85 7.92 -7.84
CA ALA A 190 9.16 7.31 -8.01
C ALA A 190 9.60 7.38 -9.48
N GLU A 191 10.89 7.64 -9.73
CA GLU A 191 11.45 7.89 -11.05
C GLU A 191 11.08 6.81 -12.09
N ALA A 192 11.20 5.54 -11.71
CA ALA A 192 10.89 4.42 -12.62
C ALA A 192 9.42 4.41 -13.06
N VAL A 193 8.50 4.74 -12.15
CA VAL A 193 7.05 4.77 -12.43
C VAL A 193 6.68 6.06 -13.15
N ALA A 194 7.26 7.20 -12.76
CA ALA A 194 7.01 8.48 -13.39
C ALA A 194 7.24 8.42 -14.91
N ARG A 195 8.35 7.84 -15.34
CA ARG A 195 8.66 7.63 -16.78
C ARG A 195 7.60 6.81 -17.49
N LEU A 196 7.03 5.79 -16.84
CA LEU A 196 6.00 4.91 -17.42
C LEU A 196 4.66 5.62 -17.61
N ILE A 197 4.27 6.46 -16.64
CA ILE A 197 2.98 7.16 -16.65
C ILE A 197 3.07 8.58 -17.18
N GLY A 198 4.23 8.99 -17.74
CA GLY A 198 4.41 10.31 -18.34
C GLY A 198 4.39 11.46 -17.35
N LEU A 199 4.97 11.28 -16.17
CA LEU A 199 5.23 12.30 -15.16
C LEU A 199 6.73 12.56 -15.03
N SER A 200 7.10 13.67 -14.42
CA SER A 200 8.47 13.91 -13.96
C SER A 200 8.72 13.18 -12.63
N PRO A 201 9.96 12.74 -12.36
CA PRO A 201 10.31 12.22 -11.04
C PRO A 201 9.98 13.23 -9.94
N GLY A 202 9.29 12.80 -8.90
CA GLY A 202 8.87 13.67 -7.80
C GLY A 202 7.54 14.41 -8.01
N ASP A 203 6.96 14.39 -9.21
CA ASP A 203 5.59 14.89 -9.40
C ASP A 203 4.63 14.16 -8.45
N PRO A 204 3.58 14.81 -7.98
CA PRO A 204 2.60 14.15 -7.13
C PRO A 204 1.92 12.99 -7.88
N CYS A 205 1.72 11.90 -7.17
CA CYS A 205 0.91 10.79 -7.65
C CYS A 205 -0.02 10.30 -6.54
N PHE A 206 -1.08 9.61 -6.93
CA PHE A 206 -1.99 8.97 -6.00
C PHE A 206 -1.72 7.47 -5.98
N ILE A 207 -1.47 6.95 -4.80
CA ILE A 207 -1.08 5.55 -4.60
C ILE A 207 -2.22 4.81 -3.91
N ILE A 208 -2.56 3.65 -4.45
CA ILE A 208 -3.45 2.68 -3.82
C ILE A 208 -2.64 1.41 -3.57
N GLU A 209 -2.53 1.04 -2.32
CA GLU A 209 -1.95 -0.22 -1.89
C GLU A 209 -3.07 -1.12 -1.37
N ARG A 210 -3.17 -2.35 -1.88
CA ARG A 210 -4.24 -3.28 -1.54
C ARG A 210 -3.69 -4.66 -1.26
N LEU A 211 -4.16 -5.25 -0.16
CA LEU A 211 -3.99 -6.67 0.14
C LEU A 211 -5.36 -7.36 0.06
N VAL A 212 -5.43 -8.41 -0.75
CA VAL A 212 -6.64 -9.22 -0.94
C VAL A 212 -6.44 -10.59 -0.28
N ARG A 213 -7.46 -11.06 0.42
CA ARG A 213 -7.48 -12.36 1.09
C ARG A 213 -8.64 -13.22 0.62
N ASP A 214 -8.43 -14.53 0.66
CA ASP A 214 -9.49 -15.49 0.38
C ASP A 214 -10.36 -15.77 1.64
N ASP A 215 -11.34 -16.66 1.47
CA ASP A 215 -12.27 -17.10 2.52
C ASP A 215 -11.59 -17.89 3.66
N ARG A 216 -10.31 -18.24 3.52
CA ARG A 216 -9.48 -18.86 4.56
C ARG A 216 -8.53 -17.86 5.22
N GLY A 217 -8.66 -16.58 4.90
CA GLY A 217 -7.79 -15.51 5.40
C GLY A 217 -6.39 -15.49 4.78
N ARG A 218 -6.12 -16.28 3.73
CA ARG A 218 -4.80 -16.33 3.09
C ARG A 218 -4.63 -15.16 2.14
N PRO A 219 -3.50 -14.45 2.18
CA PRO A 219 -3.19 -13.44 1.18
C PRO A 219 -3.13 -14.07 -0.22
N ILE A 220 -3.86 -13.47 -1.15
CA ILE A 220 -3.95 -13.94 -2.53
C ILE A 220 -3.42 -12.93 -3.54
N GLN A 221 -3.31 -11.68 -3.15
CA GLN A 221 -2.72 -10.62 -3.96
C GLN A 221 -2.30 -9.44 -3.10
N HIS A 222 -1.11 -8.92 -3.37
CA HIS A 222 -0.74 -7.55 -3.00
C HIS A 222 -0.66 -6.71 -4.28
N LEU A 223 -1.31 -5.55 -4.28
CA LEU A 223 -1.36 -4.63 -5.42
C LEU A 223 -0.87 -3.25 -4.99
N LEU A 224 0.06 -2.70 -5.75
CA LEU A 224 0.43 -1.30 -5.71
C LEU A 224 -0.01 -0.66 -7.03
N ALA A 225 -0.93 0.31 -6.95
CA ALA A 225 -1.45 1.05 -8.08
C ALA A 225 -1.04 2.52 -7.96
N THR A 226 -0.34 3.05 -8.95
CA THR A 226 0.14 4.44 -8.99
C THR A 226 -0.55 5.17 -10.10
N PHE A 227 -1.40 6.13 -9.73
CA PHE A 227 -2.14 6.99 -10.65
C PHE A 227 -1.44 8.34 -10.84
N ARG A 228 -1.54 8.87 -12.03
CA ARG A 228 -1.26 10.28 -12.24
C ARG A 228 -2.21 11.14 -11.41
N TRP A 229 -1.71 12.21 -10.83
CA TRP A 229 -2.49 13.14 -9.99
C TRP A 229 -3.68 13.77 -10.76
N ASP A 230 -3.53 13.96 -12.06
CA ASP A 230 -4.51 14.58 -12.95
C ASP A 230 -5.47 13.56 -13.63
N SER A 231 -5.36 12.27 -13.29
CA SER A 231 -6.16 11.20 -13.90
C SER A 231 -7.05 10.47 -12.90
N PHE A 232 -7.03 10.87 -11.64
CA PHE A 232 -7.74 10.18 -10.57
C PHE A 232 -8.45 11.16 -9.65
N SER A 233 -9.72 10.90 -9.38
CA SER A 233 -10.47 11.57 -8.31
C SER A 233 -11.29 10.55 -7.54
N TYR A 234 -11.36 10.71 -6.22
CA TYR A 234 -12.18 9.87 -5.36
C TYR A 234 -13.25 10.72 -4.68
N ARG A 235 -14.51 10.34 -4.85
CA ARG A 235 -15.66 11.03 -4.24
C ARG A 235 -16.32 10.12 -3.23
N ILE A 236 -16.42 10.58 -1.99
CA ILE A 236 -17.19 9.92 -0.93
C ILE A 236 -18.46 10.74 -0.73
N SER A 237 -19.63 10.08 -0.70
CA SER A 237 -20.90 10.69 -0.32
C SER A 237 -21.34 10.12 1.01
N SER A 238 -21.64 10.99 1.98
CA SER A 238 -22.22 10.60 3.28
C SER A 238 -23.61 11.17 3.40
N THR A 239 -24.56 10.33 3.79
CA THR A 239 -25.95 10.75 4.03
C THR A 239 -26.28 10.56 5.50
N ARG A 240 -26.83 11.58 6.14
CA ARG A 240 -27.31 11.48 7.53
C ARG A 240 -28.75 10.97 7.51
N ASN A 241 -29.02 9.85 8.18
CA ASN A 241 -30.38 9.40 8.41
C ASN A 241 -31.06 10.25 9.49
N GLU A 242 -32.38 10.50 9.38
CA GLU A 242 -33.17 11.37 10.26
C GLU A 242 -33.16 10.95 11.73
N THR A 243 -32.76 9.74 12.05
CA THR A 243 -32.67 9.20 13.43
C THR A 243 -31.35 9.52 14.15
N GLY A 244 -30.42 10.28 13.55
CA GLY A 244 -29.26 10.89 14.22
C GLY A 244 -28.19 9.93 14.76
N ARG A 245 -28.22 8.63 14.48
CA ARG A 245 -27.43 7.61 15.18
C ARG A 245 -26.49 6.73 14.35
N ARG A 246 -26.38 6.93 13.05
CA ARG A 246 -25.35 6.23 12.25
C ARG A 246 -24.96 7.07 11.05
N VAL A 247 -23.70 7.47 10.98
CA VAL A 247 -23.09 7.83 9.70
C VAL A 247 -22.82 6.50 9.02
N GLU A 248 -23.73 6.03 8.19
CA GLU A 248 -23.39 5.06 7.18
C GLU A 248 -22.60 5.83 6.13
N ILE A 249 -21.31 5.62 6.10
CA ILE A 249 -20.50 5.98 4.95
C ILE A 249 -20.85 4.91 3.92
N ALA A 250 -21.93 5.12 3.16
CA ALA A 250 -22.17 4.35 1.97
C ALA A 250 -21.05 4.71 1.00
N GLY A 251 -20.03 3.87 0.97
CA GLY A 251 -18.90 4.00 0.07
C GLY A 251 -19.27 3.67 -1.36
N ALA A 252 -20.22 4.38 -1.93
CA ALA A 252 -20.31 4.54 -3.38
C ALA A 252 -19.31 5.63 -3.78
N GLY A 253 -18.03 5.39 -3.51
CA GLY A 253 -16.95 6.18 -4.05
C GLY A 253 -16.97 6.03 -5.55
N ARG A 254 -17.51 7.02 -6.28
CA ARG A 254 -17.32 7.06 -7.72
C ARG A 254 -15.91 7.55 -7.96
N MET A 255 -15.02 6.63 -8.29
CA MET A 255 -13.77 6.96 -8.92
C MET A 255 -14.06 7.44 -10.35
N ARG A 256 -13.47 8.54 -10.75
CA ARG A 256 -13.51 9.01 -12.13
C ARG A 256 -12.10 9.14 -12.66
N ILE A 257 -11.86 8.65 -13.84
CA ILE A 257 -10.76 9.12 -14.66
C ILE A 257 -11.14 10.53 -15.08
N VAL A 258 -10.36 11.52 -14.65
CA VAL A 258 -10.57 12.91 -15.00
C VAL A 258 -9.89 13.15 -16.34
N ASP A 259 -10.63 13.62 -17.32
CA ASP A 259 -10.03 14.22 -18.51
C ASP A 259 -9.72 15.69 -18.16
N PRO A 260 -8.46 16.10 -18.13
CA PRO A 260 -8.08 17.48 -17.76
C PRO A 260 -8.47 18.52 -18.83
N LEU A 261 -9.09 18.12 -19.93
CA LEU A 261 -9.47 19.00 -21.04
C LEU A 261 -11.00 19.26 -21.14
N THR A 262 -11.79 18.81 -20.18
CA THR A 262 -13.19 19.16 -19.95
C THR A 262 -13.37 19.71 -18.49
#